data_aad29fbcce42cb43b52e2bdad8c5d15f
#
_entry.id   aad29fbcce42cb43b52e2bdad8c5d15f
#
_cell.length_a   1.000
_cell.length_b   1.000
_cell.length_c   1.000
_cell.angle_alpha   90.00
_cell.angle_beta   90.00
_cell.angle_gamma   90.00
#
_symmetry.space_group_name_H-M   'P 1'
#
loop_
_entity.id
_entity.type
_entity.pdbx_description
1 polymer ?
#
loop_
_entity_poly.entity_id
_entity_poly.type
_entity_poly.pdbx_seq_one_letter_code
_entity_poly.pdbx_strand_id
1 'polypeptide(L)'
;EMRAFDNKQFNIVELEKEILRKTDVMIKEKNAEIRFNDKETINVIADNFYIDQVITNYITNAIKHVQEVNGERYISIENEIKEDVVCVKIFNTGKQIDEEDLDRIWRRFYKGDESRNREDGGTGIGLALVRAIMNNYGNDFGVINKENGVEFYFELPR
;
A
#
# COMPACT_ATOMS: atom_id res chain seq x y z
N GLU A 1 -1.30 1.81 21.52
CA GLU A 1 -0.31 0.76 21.66
C GLU A 1 -0.73 -0.48 20.92
N MET A 2 0.23 -1.13 20.26
CA MET A 2 -0.10 -2.29 19.43
C MET A 2 -0.16 -3.56 20.26
N ARG A 3 -1.13 -4.42 19.96
CA ARG A 3 -1.16 -5.74 20.59
C ARG A 3 -0.01 -6.60 20.05
N ALA A 4 0.32 -7.65 20.76
CA ALA A 4 1.35 -8.58 20.32
C ALA A 4 0.95 -9.23 19.00
N PHE A 5 1.94 -9.50 18.15
CA PHE A 5 1.69 -10.15 16.86
C PHE A 5 1.36 -11.63 17.05
N ASP A 6 0.33 -12.08 16.36
CA ASP A 6 -0.06 -13.48 16.28
C ASP A 6 0.23 -13.95 14.85
N ASN A 7 1.48 -14.32 14.60
CA ASN A 7 1.94 -14.66 13.26
C ASN A 7 1.50 -16.07 12.88
N LYS A 8 0.83 -16.19 11.74
CA LYS A 8 0.38 -17.45 11.19
C LYS A 8 0.57 -17.42 9.69
N GLN A 9 0.60 -18.61 9.10
CA GLN A 9 0.68 -18.71 7.65
C GLN A 9 -0.68 -18.42 7.03
N PHE A 10 -0.71 -17.59 5.99
CA PHE A 10 -1.93 -17.35 5.23
C PHE A 10 -1.57 -16.94 3.80
N ASN A 11 -2.57 -17.06 2.91
CA ASN A 11 -2.41 -16.67 1.50
C ASN A 11 -2.64 -15.17 1.37
N ILE A 12 -1.59 -14.42 1.07
CA ILE A 12 -1.70 -12.96 0.99
C ILE A 12 -2.59 -12.52 -0.17
N VAL A 13 -2.68 -13.33 -1.24
CA VAL A 13 -3.52 -13.00 -2.38
C VAL A 13 -4.99 -12.93 -1.97
N GLU A 14 -5.43 -13.81 -1.08
CA GLU A 14 -6.81 -13.78 -0.58
C GLU A 14 -7.09 -12.50 0.20
N LEU A 15 -6.14 -12.06 1.00
CA LEU A 15 -6.28 -10.80 1.74
C LEU A 15 -6.34 -9.62 0.78
N GLU A 16 -5.48 -9.61 -0.23
CA GLU A 16 -5.48 -8.54 -1.24
C GLU A 16 -6.82 -8.49 -1.99
N LYS A 17 -7.35 -9.65 -2.36
CA LYS A 17 -8.66 -9.73 -3.02
C LYS A 17 -9.76 -9.13 -2.15
N GLU A 18 -9.76 -9.48 -0.87
CA GLU A 18 -10.77 -8.98 0.06
C GLU A 18 -10.71 -7.46 0.19
N ILE A 19 -9.52 -6.91 0.28
CA ILE A 19 -9.36 -5.46 0.40
C ILE A 19 -9.78 -4.76 -0.89
N LEU A 20 -9.44 -5.32 -2.06
CA LEU A 20 -9.87 -4.76 -3.33
C LEU A 20 -11.39 -4.79 -3.45
N ARG A 21 -12.03 -5.86 -2.96
CA ARG A 21 -13.49 -5.96 -2.96
C ARG A 21 -14.11 -4.86 -2.12
N LYS A 22 -13.55 -4.62 -0.94
CA LYS A 22 -14.08 -3.60 -0.02
C LYS A 22 -13.91 -2.18 -0.55
N THR A 23 -12.90 -1.94 -1.38
CA THR A 23 -12.60 -0.61 -1.91
C THR A 23 -13.09 -0.40 -3.33
N ASP A 24 -13.83 -1.37 -3.89
CA ASP A 24 -14.23 -1.36 -5.30
C ASP A 24 -14.98 -0.09 -5.70
N VAL A 25 -15.90 0.37 -4.86
CA VAL A 25 -16.68 1.57 -5.17
C VAL A 25 -15.76 2.79 -5.28
N MET A 26 -14.80 2.92 -4.36
CA MET A 26 -13.86 4.03 -4.37
C MET A 26 -12.99 4.01 -5.62
N ILE A 27 -12.55 2.81 -6.02
CA ILE A 27 -11.73 2.65 -7.21
C ILE A 27 -12.51 3.06 -8.46
N LYS A 28 -13.76 2.63 -8.54
CA LYS A 28 -14.62 2.97 -9.69
C LYS A 28 -14.91 4.45 -9.76
N GLU A 29 -15.07 5.11 -8.62
CA GLU A 29 -15.29 6.55 -8.60
C GLU A 29 -14.10 7.32 -9.18
N LYS A 30 -12.91 6.74 -9.10
CA LYS A 30 -11.72 7.34 -9.68
C LYS A 30 -11.50 6.96 -11.14
N ASN A 31 -12.35 6.09 -11.70
CA ASN A 31 -12.21 5.56 -13.05
C ASN A 31 -10.84 4.89 -13.23
N ALA A 32 -10.39 4.19 -12.21
CA ALA A 32 -9.10 3.53 -12.23
C ALA A 32 -9.25 2.05 -12.57
N GLU A 33 -8.32 1.55 -13.37
CA GLU A 33 -8.21 0.12 -13.67
C GLU A 33 -7.42 -0.55 -12.55
N ILE A 34 -7.76 -1.80 -12.23
CA ILE A 34 -6.98 -2.61 -11.29
C ILE A 34 -6.24 -3.67 -12.08
N ARG A 35 -4.93 -3.77 -11.86
CA ARG A 35 -4.07 -4.80 -12.47
C ARG A 35 -3.54 -5.68 -11.34
N PHE A 36 -4.08 -6.87 -11.25
CA PHE A 36 -3.80 -7.78 -10.14
C PHE A 36 -4.06 -9.22 -10.58
N ASN A 37 -3.10 -10.11 -10.29
CA ASN A 37 -3.25 -11.53 -10.58
C ASN A 37 -3.87 -12.21 -9.35
N ASP A 38 -5.18 -12.45 -9.38
CA ASP A 38 -5.91 -13.03 -8.26
C ASP A 38 -5.93 -14.55 -8.28
N LYS A 39 -5.19 -15.19 -9.19
CA LYS A 39 -5.18 -16.64 -9.33
C LYS A 39 -4.08 -17.32 -8.54
N GLU A 40 -3.12 -16.54 -8.05
CA GLU A 40 -1.97 -17.14 -7.36
C GLU A 40 -2.30 -17.48 -5.91
N THR A 41 -1.54 -18.44 -5.38
CA THR A 41 -1.53 -18.75 -3.96
C THR A 41 -0.13 -18.43 -3.46
N ILE A 42 -0.01 -17.44 -2.61
CA ILE A 42 1.28 -17.00 -2.10
C ILE A 42 1.18 -16.91 -0.58
N ASN A 43 1.85 -17.84 0.09
CA ASN A 43 1.76 -17.93 1.55
C ASN A 43 2.85 -17.08 2.20
N VAL A 44 2.46 -16.36 3.24
CA VAL A 44 3.35 -15.55 4.07
C VAL A 44 3.10 -15.90 5.52
N ILE A 45 4.05 -15.53 6.38
CA ILE A 45 3.93 -15.73 7.83
C ILE A 45 3.87 -14.37 8.48
N ALA A 46 2.70 -14.02 9.00
CA ALA A 46 2.48 -12.69 9.57
C ALA A 46 1.16 -12.68 10.35
N ASP A 47 0.87 -11.55 10.97
CA ASP A 47 -0.41 -11.34 11.64
C ASP A 47 -1.38 -10.70 10.66
N ASN A 48 -2.37 -11.46 10.25
CA ASN A 48 -3.35 -11.04 9.25
C ASN A 48 -4.00 -9.69 9.62
N PHE A 49 -4.27 -9.48 10.90
CA PHE A 49 -4.88 -8.25 11.37
C PHE A 49 -4.03 -7.01 11.03
N TYR A 50 -2.72 -7.09 11.30
CA TYR A 50 -1.83 -5.97 11.04
C TYR A 50 -1.52 -5.80 9.56
N ILE A 51 -1.39 -6.91 8.83
CA ILE A 51 -1.09 -6.82 7.40
C ILE A 51 -2.28 -6.29 6.61
N ASP A 52 -3.49 -6.62 7.06
CA ASP A 52 -4.70 -5.98 6.51
C ASP A 52 -4.58 -4.46 6.60
N GLN A 53 -4.13 -3.94 7.74
CA GLN A 53 -3.98 -2.50 7.91
C GLN A 53 -2.91 -1.91 6.99
N VAL A 54 -1.78 -2.62 6.81
CA VAL A 54 -0.73 -2.15 5.92
C VAL A 54 -1.25 -2.06 4.49
N ILE A 55 -1.85 -3.14 4.00
CA ILE A 55 -2.34 -3.18 2.61
C ILE A 55 -3.48 -2.19 2.42
N THR A 56 -4.40 -2.11 3.37
CA THR A 56 -5.52 -1.17 3.28
C THR A 56 -5.01 0.27 3.19
N ASN A 57 -4.01 0.61 4.00
CA ASN A 57 -3.44 1.95 3.97
C ASN A 57 -2.75 2.23 2.64
N TYR A 58 -2.01 1.25 2.10
CA TYR A 58 -1.35 1.45 0.81
C TYR A 58 -2.37 1.56 -0.32
N ILE A 59 -3.42 0.73 -0.30
CA ILE A 59 -4.44 0.77 -1.35
C ILE A 59 -5.25 2.06 -1.29
N THR A 60 -5.69 2.47 -0.11
CA THR A 60 -6.46 3.72 0.00
C THR A 60 -5.61 4.92 -0.37
N ASN A 61 -4.32 4.89 -0.04
CA ASN A 61 -3.40 5.92 -0.47
C ASN A 61 -3.28 5.96 -2.00
N ALA A 62 -3.17 4.79 -2.64
CA ALA A 62 -3.10 4.69 -4.10
C ALA A 62 -4.37 5.22 -4.74
N ILE A 63 -5.54 4.88 -4.19
CA ILE A 63 -6.83 5.37 -4.71
C ILE A 63 -6.90 6.89 -4.63
N LYS A 64 -6.41 7.44 -3.52
CA LYS A 64 -6.43 8.88 -3.31
C LYS A 64 -5.59 9.62 -4.35
N HIS A 65 -4.47 9.04 -4.75
CA HIS A 65 -3.48 9.72 -5.59
C HIS A 65 -3.46 9.27 -7.04
N VAL A 66 -4.24 8.26 -7.43
CA VAL A 66 -4.22 7.76 -8.80
C VAL A 66 -4.69 8.84 -9.77
N GLN A 67 -3.92 9.02 -10.84
CA GLN A 67 -4.21 9.99 -11.91
C GLN A 67 -3.84 9.38 -13.24
N GLU A 68 -4.43 9.93 -14.31
CA GLU A 68 -4.07 9.49 -15.66
C GLU A 68 -2.69 10.00 -16.03
N VAL A 69 -1.87 9.10 -16.56
CA VAL A 69 -0.55 9.43 -17.12
C VAL A 69 -0.42 8.68 -18.43
N ASN A 70 -0.14 9.41 -19.49
CA ASN A 70 0.02 8.84 -20.84
C ASN A 70 -1.16 7.97 -21.26
N GLY A 71 -2.37 8.39 -20.93
CA GLY A 71 -3.59 7.68 -21.31
C GLY A 71 -3.95 6.52 -20.43
N GLU A 72 -3.20 6.26 -19.37
CA GLU A 72 -3.46 5.15 -18.45
C GLU A 72 -3.74 5.65 -17.04
N ARG A 73 -4.70 5.01 -16.40
CA ARG A 73 -5.05 5.31 -15.00
C ARG A 73 -5.28 3.98 -14.31
N TYR A 74 -4.29 3.52 -13.54
CA TYR A 74 -4.43 2.22 -12.91
C TYR A 74 -3.69 2.12 -11.58
N ILE A 75 -4.13 1.14 -10.82
CA ILE A 75 -3.47 0.71 -9.59
C ILE A 75 -3.10 -0.75 -9.81
N SER A 76 -1.88 -1.13 -9.48
CA SER A 76 -1.45 -2.52 -9.60
C SER A 76 -0.98 -3.05 -8.26
N ILE A 77 -1.22 -4.35 -8.05
CA ILE A 77 -0.68 -5.08 -6.91
C ILE A 77 0.17 -6.20 -7.49
N GLU A 78 1.42 -6.24 -7.10
CA GLU A 78 2.35 -7.27 -7.53
C GLU A 78 3.01 -7.90 -6.31
N ASN A 79 3.07 -9.23 -6.29
CA ASN A 79 3.73 -9.96 -5.22
C ASN A 79 4.96 -10.64 -5.81
N GLU A 80 6.13 -10.14 -5.43
CA GLU A 80 7.39 -10.71 -5.91
C GLU A 80 7.92 -11.70 -4.89
N ILE A 81 8.01 -12.97 -5.28
CA ILE A 81 8.49 -14.02 -4.41
C ILE A 81 10.01 -14.04 -4.47
N LYS A 82 10.63 -13.84 -3.33
CA LYS A 82 12.09 -13.93 -3.17
C LYS A 82 12.41 -15.15 -2.32
N GLU A 83 13.69 -15.37 -2.02
CA GLU A 83 14.10 -16.58 -1.31
C GLU A 83 13.42 -16.71 0.05
N ASP A 84 13.52 -15.68 0.88
CA ASP A 84 13.03 -15.74 2.24
C ASP A 84 11.81 -14.86 2.50
N VAL A 85 11.44 -14.03 1.54
CA VAL A 85 10.38 -13.04 1.72
C VAL A 85 9.52 -12.94 0.48
N VAL A 86 8.34 -12.36 0.66
CA VAL A 86 7.50 -11.91 -0.43
C VAL A 86 7.47 -10.39 -0.36
N CYS A 87 7.77 -9.73 -1.47
CA CYS A 87 7.68 -8.28 -1.56
C CYS A 87 6.34 -7.91 -2.20
N VAL A 88 5.51 -7.23 -1.45
CA VAL A 88 4.21 -6.74 -1.92
C VAL A 88 4.41 -5.33 -2.44
N LYS A 89 4.04 -5.08 -3.69
CA LYS A 89 4.22 -3.79 -4.34
C LYS A 89 2.87 -3.26 -4.79
N ILE A 90 2.54 -2.05 -4.36
CA ILE A 90 1.30 -1.40 -4.73
C ILE A 90 1.64 -0.09 -5.44
N PHE A 91 1.33 -0.05 -6.72
CA PHE A 91 1.67 1.06 -7.61
C PHE A 91 0.41 1.79 -8.06
N ASN A 92 0.50 3.12 -8.18
CA ASN A 92 -0.54 3.88 -8.85
C ASN A 92 0.08 4.84 -9.86
N THR A 93 -0.58 4.98 -11.00
CA THR A 93 -0.22 6.05 -11.94
C THR A 93 -0.52 7.39 -11.29
N GLY A 94 0.31 8.39 -11.57
CA GLY A 94 0.10 9.71 -11.03
C GLY A 94 1.38 10.48 -10.84
N LYS A 95 1.27 11.58 -10.11
CA LYS A 95 2.41 12.45 -9.86
C LYS A 95 3.37 11.79 -8.86
N GLN A 96 4.66 11.89 -9.15
CA GLN A 96 5.68 11.41 -8.23
C GLN A 96 5.68 12.25 -6.94
N ILE A 97 6.20 11.66 -5.89
CA ILE A 97 6.37 12.34 -4.61
C ILE A 97 7.66 13.18 -4.71
N ASP A 98 7.59 14.44 -4.25
CA ASP A 98 8.77 15.28 -4.23
C ASP A 98 9.87 14.62 -3.40
N GLU A 99 11.09 14.68 -3.90
CA GLU A 99 12.20 13.97 -3.26
C GLU A 99 12.35 14.34 -1.79
N GLU A 100 12.14 15.61 -1.47
CA GLU A 100 12.28 16.10 -0.09
C GLU A 100 11.18 15.55 0.82
N ASP A 101 10.07 15.05 0.25
CA ASP A 101 8.95 14.51 1.03
C ASP A 101 9.03 13.01 1.24
N LEU A 102 9.94 12.31 0.55
CA LEU A 102 9.99 10.84 0.59
C LEU A 102 10.13 10.27 1.99
N ASP A 103 10.87 10.97 2.87
CA ASP A 103 10.99 10.54 4.26
C ASP A 103 9.88 11.07 5.14
N ARG A 104 9.33 12.22 4.78
CA ARG A 104 8.35 12.92 5.61
C ARG A 104 6.98 12.28 5.58
N ILE A 105 6.62 11.61 4.49
CA ILE A 105 5.29 11.02 4.34
C ILE A 105 4.99 9.96 5.40
N TRP A 106 6.02 9.43 6.06
CA TRP A 106 5.86 8.40 7.09
C TRP A 106 5.59 8.99 8.48
N ARG A 107 5.63 10.32 8.61
CA ARG A 107 5.43 10.98 9.89
C ARG A 107 3.95 11.14 10.18
N ARG A 108 3.61 11.07 11.47
CA ARG A 108 2.22 11.30 11.88
C ARG A 108 1.76 12.69 11.47
N PHE A 109 0.54 12.77 10.97
CA PHE A 109 -0.13 14.00 10.57
C PHE A 109 0.53 14.73 9.40
N TYR A 110 1.54 14.12 8.78
CA TYR A 110 2.08 14.69 7.55
C TYR A 110 1.14 14.38 6.38
N LYS A 111 0.84 15.39 5.57
CA LYS A 111 -0.06 15.23 4.44
C LYS A 111 0.48 15.78 3.12
N GLY A 112 1.63 16.43 3.11
CA GLY A 112 2.17 17.07 1.91
C GLY A 112 1.44 18.36 1.59
N ASP A 113 1.78 18.96 0.44
CA ASP A 113 1.19 20.25 0.05
C ASP A 113 -0.29 20.14 -0.25
N GLU A 114 -0.68 19.08 -0.94
CA GLU A 114 -2.07 18.85 -1.32
C GLU A 114 -2.95 18.58 -0.12
N SER A 115 -2.36 18.16 0.96
CA SER A 115 -3.09 17.81 2.16
C SER A 115 -3.57 19.00 2.94
N ARG A 116 -3.13 20.18 2.55
CA ARG A 116 -3.75 21.39 3.07
C ARG A 116 -5.20 21.43 2.63
N ASN A 117 -5.51 20.67 1.61
CA ASN A 117 -6.87 20.48 1.17
C ASN A 117 -7.51 19.43 2.06
N ARG A 118 -8.35 19.87 2.98
CA ARG A 118 -9.00 18.96 3.93
C ARG A 118 -9.97 18.02 3.27
N GLU A 119 -10.28 18.24 2.02
CA GLU A 119 -11.16 17.34 1.27
C GLU A 119 -10.53 15.97 1.04
N ASP A 120 -9.21 15.86 1.21
CA ASP A 120 -8.54 14.58 1.11
C ASP A 120 -9.00 13.58 2.17
N GLY A 121 -9.56 14.07 3.27
CA GLY A 121 -10.20 13.21 4.24
C GLY A 121 -9.27 12.31 5.04
N GLY A 122 -7.99 12.42 4.84
CA GLY A 122 -7.04 11.58 5.58
C GLY A 122 -6.78 12.11 6.98
N THR A 123 -6.51 11.20 7.91
CA THR A 123 -6.16 11.57 9.27
C THR A 123 -4.69 11.93 9.42
N GLY A 124 -3.87 11.60 8.41
CA GLY A 124 -2.44 11.83 8.47
C GLY A 124 -1.68 10.79 9.28
N ILE A 125 -2.32 9.68 9.63
CA ILE A 125 -1.66 8.64 10.43
C ILE A 125 -1.50 7.32 9.69
N GLY A 126 -2.08 7.19 8.48
CA GLY A 126 -2.07 5.93 7.75
C GLY A 126 -0.67 5.38 7.48
N LEU A 127 0.20 6.19 6.88
CA LEU A 127 1.56 5.75 6.58
C LEU A 127 2.43 5.66 7.83
N ALA A 128 2.16 6.49 8.85
CA ALA A 128 2.86 6.37 10.12
C ALA A 128 2.52 5.04 10.80
N LEU A 129 1.29 4.58 10.66
CA LEU A 129 0.89 3.28 11.19
C LEU A 129 1.60 2.15 10.45
N VAL A 130 1.71 2.24 9.12
CA VAL A 130 2.45 1.26 8.34
C VAL A 130 3.90 1.18 8.85
N ARG A 131 4.53 2.33 9.04
CA ARG A 131 5.90 2.36 9.55
C ARG A 131 6.00 1.68 10.91
N ALA A 132 5.06 1.96 11.81
CA ALA A 132 5.07 1.36 13.14
C ALA A 132 4.94 -0.16 13.07
N ILE A 133 4.03 -0.65 12.23
CA ILE A 133 3.83 -2.08 12.07
C ILE A 133 5.06 -2.74 11.47
N MET A 134 5.59 -2.18 10.38
CA MET A 134 6.71 -2.79 9.68
C MET A 134 8.01 -2.73 10.49
N ASN A 135 8.21 -1.67 11.27
CA ASN A 135 9.37 -1.61 12.17
C ASN A 135 9.32 -2.72 13.22
N ASN A 136 8.12 -3.11 13.66
CA ASN A 136 8.00 -4.22 14.59
C ASN A 136 8.35 -5.55 13.95
N TYR A 137 8.04 -5.72 12.66
CA TYR A 137 8.44 -6.94 11.94
C TYR A 137 9.93 -6.98 11.63
N GLY A 138 10.53 -5.81 11.45
CA GLY A 138 11.93 -5.73 11.06
C GLY A 138 12.19 -6.03 9.60
N ASN A 139 11.13 -6.14 8.78
CA ASN A 139 11.26 -6.36 7.35
C ASN A 139 11.24 -5.03 6.60
N ASP A 140 11.71 -5.06 5.36
CA ASP A 140 11.84 -3.85 4.55
C ASP A 140 10.47 -3.31 4.13
N PHE A 141 10.39 -1.99 3.97
CA PHE A 141 9.22 -1.30 3.44
C PHE A 141 9.66 0.06 2.94
N GLY A 142 8.87 0.66 2.06
CA GLY A 142 9.26 1.97 1.58
C GLY A 142 8.40 2.44 0.42
N VAL A 143 8.92 3.45 -0.27
CA VAL A 143 8.27 4.06 -1.42
C VAL A 143 9.32 4.35 -2.48
N ILE A 144 8.95 4.15 -3.74
CA ILE A 144 9.84 4.38 -4.89
C ILE A 144 9.05 5.16 -5.93
N ASN A 145 9.63 6.27 -6.39
CA ASN A 145 9.10 6.97 -7.56
C ASN A 145 9.41 6.16 -8.80
N LYS A 146 8.40 5.93 -9.62
CA LYS A 146 8.55 5.26 -10.91
C LYS A 146 8.30 6.27 -12.02
N GLU A 147 8.55 5.88 -13.26
CA GLU A 147 8.41 6.79 -14.39
C GLU A 147 7.03 7.44 -14.45
N ASN A 148 5.98 6.65 -14.25
CA ASN A 148 4.61 7.14 -14.41
C ASN A 148 3.80 7.15 -13.11
N GLY A 149 4.46 7.05 -11.97
CA GLY A 149 3.73 7.02 -10.72
C GLY A 149 4.58 6.68 -9.52
N VAL A 150 3.95 6.10 -8.53
CA VAL A 150 4.57 5.83 -7.23
C VAL A 150 4.28 4.40 -6.81
N GLU A 151 5.30 3.71 -6.31
CA GLU A 151 5.15 2.35 -5.81
C GLU A 151 5.46 2.33 -4.32
N PHE A 152 4.50 1.84 -3.54
CA PHE A 152 4.71 1.53 -2.13
C PHE A 152 4.93 0.02 -1.99
N TYR A 153 5.87 -0.37 -1.14
CA TYR A 153 6.17 -1.79 -0.98
C TYR A 153 6.41 -2.15 0.48
N PHE A 154 6.26 -3.44 0.78
CA PHE A 154 6.69 -3.99 2.06
C PHE A 154 6.99 -5.47 1.87
N GLU A 155 7.81 -6.03 2.75
CA GLU A 155 8.22 -7.43 2.67
C GLU A 155 7.74 -8.20 3.90
N LEU A 156 7.38 -9.45 3.68
CA LEU A 156 6.97 -10.37 4.75
C LEU A 156 7.70 -11.68 4.61
N PRO A 157 7.95 -12.38 5.72
CA PRO A 157 8.52 -13.73 5.65
C PRO A 157 7.59 -14.68 4.92
N ARG A 158 8.20 -15.64 4.24
CA ARG A 158 7.42 -16.68 3.59
C ARG A 158 7.61 -18.03 4.29
#